data_2a2314b8ef54a0272e1753c5f6a50a60
#
_entry.id   2a2314b8ef54a0272e1753c5f6a50a60
#
_cell.length_a   1.000
_cell.length_b   1.000
_cell.length_c   1.000
_cell.angle_alpha   90.00
_cell.angle_beta   90.00
_cell.angle_gamma   90.00
#
_symmetry.space_group_name_H-M   'P 1'
#
loop_
_entity.id
_entity.type
_entity.pdbx_description
1 polymer ?
#
loop_
_entity_poly.entity_id
_entity_poly.type
_entity_poly.pdbx_seq_one_letter_code
_entity_poly.pdbx_strand_id
1 'polypeptide(L)'
;MIVPSIIIAPAEGIAVHNVLDTKDEPIPEGYESFLDYWEKKSGQACPSKCQAIKLHITADGSIADTSDLVGAHVRIDGKDCPDDYAWIVPLCKHCNNDGNTSSIYMPTGTIFIPVRMAKKHKTAGSN
;
A
#
# COMPACT_ATOMS: atom_id res chain seq x y z
N MET A 1 -11.12 1.03 -20.63
CA MET A 1 -10.50 1.26 -19.32
C MET A 1 -9.55 0.13 -18.99
N ILE A 2 -8.36 0.43 -18.54
CA ILE A 2 -7.38 -0.58 -18.16
C ILE A 2 -7.57 -0.90 -16.68
N VAL A 3 -7.81 -2.18 -16.38
CA VAL A 3 -7.88 -2.68 -15.00
C VAL A 3 -6.45 -3.00 -14.56
N PRO A 4 -5.99 -2.46 -13.42
CA PRO A 4 -4.65 -2.78 -12.94
C PRO A 4 -4.48 -4.28 -12.69
N SER A 5 -3.29 -4.80 -12.96
CA SER A 5 -2.95 -6.20 -12.72
C SER A 5 -2.11 -6.34 -11.44
N ILE A 6 -1.93 -7.58 -11.00
CA ILE A 6 -0.99 -7.90 -9.92
C ILE A 6 0.41 -7.51 -10.38
N ILE A 7 1.15 -6.79 -9.53
CA ILE A 7 2.51 -6.35 -9.80
C ILE A 7 3.44 -6.99 -8.78
N ILE A 8 4.57 -7.49 -9.26
CA ILE A 8 5.65 -7.98 -8.41
C ILE A 8 6.83 -7.06 -8.62
N ALA A 9 7.38 -6.51 -7.53
CA ALA A 9 8.47 -5.55 -7.61
C ALA A 9 9.71 -6.17 -8.25
N PRO A 10 10.31 -5.49 -9.25
CA PRO A 10 11.50 -5.98 -9.94
C PRO A 10 12.75 -5.86 -9.06
N ALA A 11 13.91 -6.26 -9.61
CA ALA A 11 15.18 -6.29 -8.86
C ALA A 11 15.55 -4.94 -8.23
N GLU A 12 15.24 -3.82 -8.88
CA GLU A 12 15.49 -2.48 -8.36
C GLU A 12 14.45 -2.01 -7.34
N GLY A 13 13.42 -2.81 -7.06
CA GLY A 13 12.33 -2.40 -6.20
C GLY A 13 11.32 -1.50 -6.90
N ILE A 14 10.37 -0.99 -6.14
CA ILE A 14 9.30 -0.14 -6.65
C ILE A 14 9.03 1.00 -5.67
N ALA A 15 8.84 2.21 -6.19
CA ALA A 15 8.40 3.36 -5.40
C ALA A 15 6.87 3.51 -5.49
N VAL A 16 6.23 3.77 -4.37
CA VAL A 16 4.78 3.96 -4.28
C VAL A 16 4.45 5.18 -3.43
N HIS A 17 3.22 5.68 -3.57
CA HIS A 17 2.65 6.70 -2.70
C HIS A 17 1.32 6.21 -2.14
N ASN A 18 0.99 6.66 -0.93
CA ASN A 18 -0.32 6.36 -0.32
C ASN A 18 -1.46 6.97 -1.14
N VAL A 19 -2.60 6.30 -1.15
CA VAL A 19 -3.86 6.84 -1.63
C VAL A 19 -4.59 7.45 -0.43
N LEU A 20 -5.13 8.67 -0.59
CA LEU A 20 -5.73 9.42 0.51
C LEU A 20 -7.18 8.99 0.77
N ASP A 21 -7.61 9.15 2.03
CA ASP A 21 -9.01 9.04 2.46
C ASP A 21 -9.63 7.65 2.22
N THR A 22 -8.84 6.58 2.36
CA THR A 22 -9.31 5.21 2.09
C THR A 22 -9.86 4.50 3.31
N LYS A 23 -9.82 5.09 4.49
CA LYS A 23 -10.23 4.43 5.74
C LYS A 23 -11.68 3.94 5.74
N ASP A 24 -12.57 4.60 5.00
CA ASP A 24 -13.98 4.24 4.92
C ASP A 24 -14.31 3.37 3.70
N GLU A 25 -13.31 2.96 2.91
CA GLU A 25 -13.55 2.08 1.79
C GLU A 25 -13.98 0.70 2.28
N PRO A 26 -15.03 0.12 1.66
CA PRO A 26 -15.49 -1.20 2.08
C PRO A 26 -14.47 -2.28 1.76
N ILE A 27 -14.30 -3.21 2.70
CA ILE A 27 -13.44 -4.37 2.48
C ILE A 27 -14.10 -5.25 1.42
N PRO A 28 -13.34 -5.82 0.46
CA PRO A 28 -13.91 -6.70 -0.55
C PRO A 28 -14.68 -7.87 0.09
N GLU A 29 -15.80 -8.22 -0.52
CA GLU A 29 -16.67 -9.28 0.00
C GLU A 29 -15.91 -10.59 0.13
N GLY A 30 -16.09 -11.26 1.27
CA GLY A 30 -15.44 -12.54 1.56
C GLY A 30 -14.11 -12.42 2.28
N TYR A 31 -13.67 -11.21 2.61
CA TYR A 31 -12.40 -10.97 3.30
C TYR A 31 -12.64 -10.19 4.60
N GLU A 32 -11.79 -10.42 5.60
CA GLU A 32 -11.92 -9.79 6.91
C GLU A 32 -11.29 -8.42 6.98
N SER A 33 -10.31 -8.15 6.10
CA SER A 33 -9.57 -6.90 6.06
C SER A 33 -8.87 -6.78 4.71
N PHE A 34 -8.32 -5.61 4.41
CA PHE A 34 -7.48 -5.46 3.21
C PHE A 34 -6.20 -6.28 3.31
N LEU A 35 -5.66 -6.46 4.52
CA LEU A 35 -4.50 -7.33 4.72
C LEU A 35 -4.83 -8.78 4.45
N ASP A 36 -5.99 -9.25 4.92
CA ASP A 36 -6.51 -10.60 4.63
C ASP A 36 -6.70 -10.81 3.12
N TYR A 37 -7.26 -9.79 2.46
CA TYR A 37 -7.43 -9.79 1.00
C TYR A 37 -6.08 -9.95 0.29
N TRP A 38 -5.06 -9.19 0.72
CA TRP A 38 -3.72 -9.29 0.17
C TRP A 38 -3.12 -10.69 0.38
N GLU A 39 -3.23 -11.25 1.59
CA GLU A 39 -2.69 -12.58 1.88
C GLU A 39 -3.31 -13.64 0.99
N LYS A 40 -4.62 -13.64 0.84
CA LYS A 40 -5.33 -14.65 0.06
C LYS A 40 -5.09 -14.49 -1.44
N LYS A 41 -5.04 -13.27 -1.93
CA LYS A 41 -4.81 -13.02 -3.36
C LYS A 41 -3.36 -13.21 -3.76
N SER A 42 -2.41 -12.90 -2.89
CA SER A 42 -0.98 -13.07 -3.18
C SER A 42 -0.52 -14.49 -2.96
N GLY A 43 -1.21 -15.25 -2.13
CA GLY A 43 -0.78 -16.58 -1.71
C GLY A 43 0.39 -16.55 -0.73
N GLN A 44 0.71 -15.39 -0.15
CA GLN A 44 1.82 -15.24 0.80
C GLN A 44 1.30 -14.80 2.15
N ALA A 45 1.96 -15.27 3.21
CA ALA A 45 1.68 -14.81 4.57
C ALA A 45 2.11 -13.34 4.73
N CYS A 46 1.39 -12.59 5.55
CA CYS A 46 1.77 -11.23 5.90
C CYS A 46 3.16 -11.24 6.55
N PRO A 47 4.09 -10.34 6.11
CA PRO A 47 5.37 -10.23 6.79
C PRO A 47 5.20 -9.81 8.24
N SER A 48 6.16 -10.17 9.09
CA SER A 48 6.11 -9.82 10.52
C SER A 48 6.41 -8.35 10.76
N LYS A 49 7.06 -7.67 9.81
CA LYS A 49 7.42 -6.25 9.89
C LYS A 49 7.25 -5.59 8.55
N CYS A 50 7.06 -4.27 8.56
CA CYS A 50 6.97 -3.47 7.35
C CYS A 50 8.23 -3.63 6.50
N GLN A 51 8.04 -3.91 5.21
CA GLN A 51 9.12 -4.16 4.27
C GLN A 51 9.63 -2.89 3.59
N ALA A 52 9.05 -1.73 3.86
CA ALA A 52 9.48 -0.47 3.24
C ALA A 52 10.95 -0.19 3.54
N ILE A 53 11.69 0.20 2.50
CA ILE A 53 13.12 0.49 2.59
C ILE A 53 13.31 1.94 3.01
N LYS A 54 13.18 2.22 4.30
CA LYS A 54 13.49 3.53 4.87
C LYS A 54 13.52 3.44 6.38
N LEU A 55 14.09 4.46 7.00
CA LEU A 55 14.06 4.57 8.46
C LEU A 55 12.65 4.96 8.90
N HIS A 56 12.11 4.21 9.86
CA HIS A 56 10.81 4.45 10.45
C HIS A 56 10.98 5.31 11.70
N ILE A 57 11.25 6.60 11.48
CA ILE A 57 11.48 7.55 12.58
C ILE A 57 10.26 8.46 12.69
N THR A 58 9.72 8.58 13.91
CA THR A 58 8.59 9.44 14.20
C THR A 58 9.05 10.90 14.34
N ALA A 59 8.09 11.83 14.44
CA ALA A 59 8.39 13.27 14.54
C ALA A 59 9.21 13.61 15.78
N ASP A 60 9.13 12.82 16.84
CA ASP A 60 9.91 13.04 18.08
C ASP A 60 11.28 12.35 18.06
N GLY A 61 11.65 11.72 16.93
CA GLY A 61 12.94 11.06 16.76
C GLY A 61 12.99 9.61 17.25
N SER A 62 11.90 9.07 17.77
CA SER A 62 11.85 7.65 18.16
C SER A 62 11.60 6.76 16.94
N ILE A 63 11.90 5.45 17.09
CA ILE A 63 11.66 4.47 16.02
C ILE A 63 10.21 4.03 16.09
N ALA A 64 9.50 4.12 14.94
CA ALA A 64 8.12 3.69 14.85
C ALA A 64 8.00 2.17 14.98
N ASP A 65 6.87 1.71 15.51
CA ASP A 65 6.53 0.30 15.53
C ASP A 65 6.22 -0.17 14.11
N THR A 66 7.05 -1.07 13.57
CA THR A 66 6.91 -1.59 12.21
C THR A 66 6.21 -2.95 12.17
N SER A 67 5.76 -3.47 13.32
CA SER A 67 5.09 -4.77 13.40
C SER A 67 3.57 -4.70 13.28
N ASP A 68 2.98 -3.51 13.38
CA ASP A 68 1.53 -3.31 13.27
C ASP A 68 1.16 -2.97 11.82
N LEU A 69 0.96 -4.01 11.02
CA LEU A 69 0.74 -3.87 9.58
C LEU A 69 -0.74 -3.78 9.24
N VAL A 70 -1.01 -3.04 8.17
CA VAL A 70 -2.34 -2.94 7.57
C VAL A 70 -2.22 -3.17 6.06
N GLY A 71 -3.34 -3.49 5.42
CA GLY A 71 -3.40 -3.54 3.97
C GLY A 71 -3.56 -2.11 3.43
N ALA A 72 -2.45 -1.53 3.02
CA ALA A 72 -2.41 -0.13 2.59
C ALA A 72 -2.80 0.02 1.12
N HIS A 73 -3.61 1.06 0.84
CA HIS A 73 -3.92 1.45 -0.55
C HIS A 73 -2.80 2.35 -1.06
N VAL A 74 -2.15 1.92 -2.13
CA VAL A 74 -1.05 2.68 -2.75
C VAL A 74 -1.23 2.76 -4.24
N ARG A 75 -0.55 3.75 -4.85
CA ARG A 75 -0.36 3.82 -6.30
C ARG A 75 1.12 3.75 -6.61
N ILE A 76 1.45 3.03 -7.68
CA ILE A 76 2.83 2.79 -8.09
C ILE A 76 3.27 3.95 -8.96
N ASP A 77 4.42 4.56 -8.61
CA ASP A 77 4.98 5.68 -9.35
C ASP A 77 5.26 5.27 -10.78
N GLY A 78 4.83 6.11 -11.72
CA GLY A 78 5.05 5.87 -13.15
C GLY A 78 4.08 4.88 -13.79
N LYS A 79 3.15 4.31 -13.03
CA LYS A 79 2.13 3.42 -13.61
C LYS A 79 0.76 4.09 -13.62
N ASP A 80 0.09 3.99 -14.74
CA ASP A 80 -1.28 4.50 -14.88
C ASP A 80 -2.23 3.68 -14.02
N CYS A 81 -3.13 4.37 -13.35
CA CYS A 81 -4.13 3.74 -12.50
C CYS A 81 -5.40 4.60 -12.50
N PRO A 82 -6.57 4.00 -12.79
CA PRO A 82 -7.83 4.73 -12.67
C PRO A 82 -8.04 5.23 -11.24
N ASP A 83 -8.73 6.35 -11.08
CA ASP A 83 -8.93 6.99 -9.77
C ASP A 83 -9.74 6.16 -8.79
N ASP A 84 -10.49 5.15 -9.27
CA ASP A 84 -11.24 4.22 -8.43
C ASP A 84 -10.51 2.89 -8.22
N TYR A 85 -9.23 2.81 -8.55
CA TYR A 85 -8.38 1.65 -8.31
C TYR A 85 -7.15 2.03 -7.49
N ALA A 86 -6.60 1.03 -6.80
CA ALA A 86 -5.33 1.12 -6.09
C ALA A 86 -4.72 -0.28 -6.03
N TRP A 87 -3.52 -0.38 -5.50
CA TRP A 87 -2.93 -1.66 -5.12
C TRP A 87 -2.87 -1.76 -3.61
N ILE A 88 -3.07 -2.97 -3.09
CA ILE A 88 -2.92 -3.26 -1.66
C ILE A 88 -1.55 -3.88 -1.44
N VAL A 89 -0.87 -3.40 -0.40
CA VAL A 89 0.41 -3.93 0.04
C VAL A 89 0.49 -3.79 1.57
N PRO A 90 1.10 -4.75 2.30
CA PRO A 90 1.27 -4.61 3.74
C PRO A 90 2.24 -3.48 4.07
N LEU A 91 1.81 -2.52 4.89
CA LEU A 91 2.63 -1.43 5.42
C LEU A 91 2.32 -1.23 6.89
N CYS A 92 3.29 -0.76 7.68
CA CYS A 92 3.01 -0.35 9.04
C CYS A 92 2.17 0.94 9.06
N LYS A 93 1.51 1.21 10.17
CA LYS A 93 0.65 2.38 10.31
C LYS A 93 1.43 3.69 10.11
N HIS A 94 2.71 3.72 10.48
CA HIS A 94 3.55 4.90 10.25
C HIS A 94 3.70 5.22 8.76
N CYS A 95 3.96 4.19 7.92
CA CYS A 95 4.05 4.39 6.47
C CYS A 95 2.68 4.68 5.86
N ASN A 96 1.62 4.05 6.36
CA ASN A 96 0.25 4.18 5.85
C ASN A 96 -0.52 5.31 6.53
N ASN A 97 0.11 6.45 6.73
CA ASN A 97 -0.51 7.62 7.35
C ASN A 97 -0.84 8.63 6.26
N ASP A 98 -2.05 9.21 6.28
CA ASP A 98 -2.46 10.24 5.31
C ASP A 98 -1.52 11.46 5.32
N GLY A 99 -0.87 11.72 6.45
CA GLY A 99 0.16 12.76 6.53
C GLY A 99 1.47 12.40 5.85
N ASN A 100 1.66 11.13 5.47
CA ASN A 100 2.87 10.71 4.77
C ASN A 100 2.69 10.91 3.26
N THR A 101 3.21 12.02 2.75
CA THR A 101 3.14 12.36 1.33
C THR A 101 4.38 11.93 0.55
N SER A 102 5.33 11.27 1.22
CA SER A 102 6.60 10.87 0.62
C SER A 102 6.46 9.57 -0.17
N SER A 103 7.38 9.38 -1.13
CA SER A 103 7.57 8.08 -1.77
C SER A 103 7.95 7.04 -0.75
N ILE A 104 7.40 5.84 -0.93
CA ILE A 104 7.71 4.67 -0.13
C ILE A 104 8.36 3.65 -1.06
N TYR A 105 9.58 3.21 -0.74
CA TYR A 105 10.31 2.24 -1.56
C TYR A 105 10.10 0.84 -1.02
N MET A 106 9.61 -0.06 -1.89
CA MET A 106 9.40 -1.46 -1.55
C MET A 106 10.44 -2.33 -2.22
N PRO A 107 10.96 -3.38 -1.51
CA PRO A 107 12.04 -4.22 -2.06
C PRO A 107 11.56 -5.13 -3.18
N THR A 108 12.54 -5.72 -3.88
CA THR A 108 12.27 -6.75 -4.90
C THR A 108 11.38 -7.86 -4.34
N GLY A 109 10.49 -8.37 -5.16
CA GLY A 109 9.60 -9.45 -4.79
C GLY A 109 8.34 -9.02 -4.05
N THR A 110 8.22 -7.75 -3.66
CA THR A 110 6.98 -7.24 -3.03
C THR A 110 5.82 -7.39 -4.00
N ILE A 111 4.72 -7.96 -3.51
CA ILE A 111 3.52 -8.20 -4.32
C ILE A 111 2.48 -7.12 -4.03
N PHE A 112 1.95 -6.53 -5.10
CA PHE A 112 0.89 -5.53 -5.04
C PHE A 112 -0.37 -6.10 -5.65
N ILE A 113 -1.46 -6.13 -4.90
CA ILE A 113 -2.73 -6.72 -5.33
C ILE A 113 -3.70 -5.59 -5.68
N PRO A 114 -4.21 -5.53 -6.92
CA PRO A 114 -5.14 -4.47 -7.29
C PRO A 114 -6.48 -4.61 -6.59
N VAL A 115 -7.10 -3.47 -6.28
CA VAL A 115 -8.42 -3.42 -5.69
C VAL A 115 -9.20 -2.27 -6.31
N ARG A 116 -10.49 -2.47 -6.55
CA ARG A 116 -11.39 -1.41 -6.95
C ARG A 116 -11.99 -0.78 -5.70
N MET A 117 -11.97 0.55 -5.66
CA MET A 117 -12.54 1.33 -4.56
C MET A 117 -13.96 1.79 -4.90
N ALA A 118 -14.78 2.03 -3.88
CA ALA A 118 -16.14 2.51 -4.07
C ALA A 118 -16.17 3.95 -4.57
N LYS A 119 -15.13 4.73 -4.28
CA LYS A 119 -15.01 6.14 -4.65
C LYS A 119 -13.68 6.40 -5.34
N LYS A 120 -13.61 7.52 -6.04
CA LYS A 120 -12.34 8.01 -6.60
C LYS A 120 -11.52 8.70 -5.50
N HIS A 121 -10.22 8.48 -5.50
CA HIS A 121 -9.29 8.99 -4.51
C HIS A 121 -8.05 9.60 -5.16
N LYS A 122 -7.48 10.58 -4.49
CA LYS A 122 -6.21 11.20 -4.90
C LYS A 122 -5.03 10.44 -4.31
N THR A 123 -3.91 10.51 -4.99
CA THR A 123 -2.64 9.99 -4.49
C THR A 123 -1.99 11.04 -3.59
N ALA A 124 -1.40 10.60 -2.47
CA ALA A 124 -0.66 11.48 -1.57
C ALA A 124 0.50 12.13 -2.33
N GLY A 125 0.75 13.41 -2.05
CA GLY A 125 1.81 14.16 -2.71
C GLY A 125 1.50 14.65 -4.12
N SER A 126 0.32 14.31 -4.67
CA SER A 126 -0.09 14.82 -5.98
C SER A 126 -0.84 16.15 -5.84
N ASN A 127 -0.78 16.95 -6.88
CA ASN A 127 -1.50 18.24 -6.93
C ASN A 127 -2.82 18.11 -7.66
#